data_1f4349001196afb7428afa5e3af2a636
#
_entry.id   1f4349001196afb7428afa5e3af2a636
#
_cell.length_a   1.000
_cell.length_b   1.000
_cell.length_c   1.000
_cell.angle_alpha   90.00
_cell.angle_beta   90.00
_cell.angle_gamma   90.00
#
_symmetry.space_group_name_H-M   'P 1'
#
loop_
_entity.id
_entity.type
_entity.pdbx_description
1 polymer ?
#
loop_
_entity_poly.entity_id
_entity_poly.type
_entity_poly.pdbx_seq_one_letter_code
_entity_poly.pdbx_strand_id
1 'polypeptide(L)'
;MAYELYYWAGIQGRGEFVRLALEEAGAEYVDVARRPGGEQAMMRLLAGDDGERVPFAPPFLKAPVSEEGDLVIAQTANILLYLGAHHGLAPSDEAGRLWAHQLQLTIADFVDEIHDTHHPIAGSLYYEDQRREAKARAADFVKSRAPKYLGYFERVLEHNPASHEHLVGAELSYPDLSLFQIVAGLRYAFPRVMARFEPRHRRVVAVHDQVAARPRIAAYLASDRRLPFNQHGIFRHYPELDADA
;
A
#
# COMPACT_ATOMS: atom_id res chain seq x y z
N MET A 1 3.54 -17.28 17.65
CA MET A 1 2.31 -16.48 17.85
C MET A 1 2.07 -15.66 16.59
N ALA A 2 0.83 -15.58 16.12
CA ALA A 2 0.47 -14.91 14.87
C ALA A 2 0.33 -13.39 15.09
N TYR A 3 0.65 -12.59 14.06
CA TYR A 3 0.31 -11.18 14.04
C TYR A 3 -1.20 -10.97 13.95
N GLU A 4 -1.71 -9.86 14.47
CA GLU A 4 -3.10 -9.43 14.29
C GLU A 4 -3.13 -8.13 13.49
N LEU A 5 -3.67 -8.20 12.27
CA LEU A 5 -3.86 -7.03 11.41
C LEU A 5 -5.29 -6.51 11.57
N TYR A 6 -5.41 -5.25 11.87
CA TYR A 6 -6.69 -4.54 12.01
C TYR A 6 -6.83 -3.55 10.85
N TYR A 7 -7.76 -3.83 9.95
CA TYR A 7 -8.13 -2.96 8.84
C TYR A 7 -9.55 -3.26 8.37
N TRP A 8 -10.18 -2.33 7.67
CA TRP A 8 -11.54 -2.48 7.17
C TRP A 8 -11.74 -3.75 6.36
N ALA A 9 -12.78 -4.53 6.68
CA ALA A 9 -12.96 -5.89 6.19
C ALA A 9 -13.26 -5.99 4.68
N GLY A 10 -13.89 -4.96 4.11
CA GLY A 10 -14.42 -4.98 2.74
C GLY A 10 -13.50 -4.37 1.67
N ILE A 11 -12.31 -3.88 2.03
CA ILE A 11 -11.43 -3.15 1.12
C ILE A 11 -9.96 -3.56 1.25
N GLN A 12 -9.21 -3.46 0.16
CA GLN A 12 -7.76 -3.59 0.20
C GLN A 12 -7.13 -2.42 0.97
N GLY A 13 -7.36 -1.22 0.50
CA GLY A 13 -6.91 0.03 1.10
C GLY A 13 -5.45 0.03 1.53
N ARG A 14 -5.15 0.76 2.61
CA ARG A 14 -3.80 0.79 3.19
C ARG A 14 -3.40 -0.51 3.89
N GLY A 15 -4.36 -1.34 4.28
CA GLY A 15 -4.10 -2.67 4.86
C GLY A 15 -3.43 -3.63 3.89
N GLU A 16 -3.64 -3.45 2.59
CA GLU A 16 -3.09 -4.36 1.58
C GLU A 16 -1.56 -4.32 1.49
N PHE A 17 -0.96 -3.16 1.70
CA PHE A 17 0.50 -3.03 1.77
C PHE A 17 1.09 -3.88 2.90
N VAL A 18 0.39 -3.96 4.03
CA VAL A 18 0.78 -4.80 5.17
C VAL A 18 0.56 -6.27 4.87
N ARG A 19 -0.59 -6.63 4.27
CA ARG A 19 -0.86 -8.03 3.87
C ARG A 19 0.21 -8.56 2.93
N LEU A 20 0.60 -7.79 1.91
CA LEU A 20 1.65 -8.19 0.97
C LEU A 20 2.99 -8.46 1.68
N ALA A 21 3.37 -7.65 2.66
CA ALA A 21 4.59 -7.87 3.43
C ALA A 21 4.50 -9.14 4.30
N LEU A 22 3.38 -9.37 4.97
CA LEU A 22 3.15 -10.58 5.78
C LEU A 22 3.12 -11.85 4.92
N GLU A 23 2.45 -11.80 3.78
CA GLU A 23 2.36 -12.92 2.83
C GLU A 23 3.74 -13.25 2.22
N GLU A 24 4.51 -12.24 1.79
CA GLU A 24 5.86 -12.45 1.27
C GLU A 24 6.80 -13.01 2.34
N ALA A 25 6.70 -12.53 3.57
CA ALA A 25 7.43 -13.07 4.71
C ALA A 25 7.06 -14.52 5.06
N GLY A 26 5.87 -14.97 4.63
CA GLY A 26 5.27 -16.23 5.09
C GLY A 26 4.94 -16.18 6.58
N ALA A 27 4.66 -15.00 7.11
CA ALA A 27 4.32 -14.81 8.49
C ALA A 27 2.87 -15.20 8.75
N GLU A 28 2.63 -15.90 9.86
CA GLU A 28 1.27 -16.18 10.29
C GLU A 28 0.58 -14.91 10.79
N TYR A 29 -0.60 -14.63 10.27
CA TYR A 29 -1.39 -13.49 10.72
C TYR A 29 -2.89 -13.74 10.66
N VAL A 30 -3.61 -12.94 11.45
CA VAL A 30 -5.07 -12.86 11.47
C VAL A 30 -5.49 -11.49 10.96
N ASP A 31 -6.30 -11.44 9.91
CA ASP A 31 -7.00 -10.23 9.47
C ASP A 31 -8.27 -10.08 10.32
N VAL A 32 -8.16 -9.35 11.44
CA VAL A 32 -9.11 -9.41 12.56
C VAL A 32 -10.49 -8.95 12.14
N ALA A 33 -10.61 -7.81 11.47
CA ALA A 33 -11.92 -7.25 11.09
C ALA A 33 -12.71 -8.17 10.12
N ARG A 34 -12.03 -9.09 9.44
CA ARG A 34 -12.69 -10.10 8.56
C ARG A 34 -13.27 -11.29 9.32
N ARG A 35 -13.12 -11.34 10.64
CA ARG A 35 -13.70 -12.37 11.50
C ARG A 35 -14.95 -11.88 12.21
N PRO A 36 -15.86 -12.77 12.62
CA PRO A 36 -17.01 -12.38 13.44
C PRO A 36 -16.59 -11.59 14.68
N GLY A 37 -17.17 -10.41 14.89
CA GLY A 37 -16.83 -9.50 16.00
C GLY A 37 -15.53 -8.70 15.83
N GLY A 38 -14.81 -8.88 14.72
CA GLY A 38 -13.49 -8.25 14.52
C GLY A 38 -13.55 -6.75 14.30
N GLU A 39 -14.57 -6.23 13.63
CA GLU A 39 -14.74 -4.78 13.48
C GLU A 39 -15.00 -4.11 14.85
N GLN A 40 -15.81 -4.74 15.71
CA GLN A 40 -16.02 -4.25 17.07
C GLN A 40 -14.74 -4.27 17.90
N ALA A 41 -13.90 -5.29 17.75
CA ALA A 41 -12.59 -5.33 18.40
C ALA A 41 -11.68 -4.21 17.90
N MET A 42 -11.65 -3.95 16.59
CA MET A 42 -10.92 -2.82 16.01
C MET A 42 -11.40 -1.47 16.57
N MET A 43 -12.71 -1.28 16.67
CA MET A 43 -13.29 -0.03 17.17
C MET A 43 -12.98 0.21 18.65
N ARG A 44 -12.95 -0.84 19.50
CA ARG A 44 -12.54 -0.73 20.91
C ARG A 44 -11.09 -0.26 21.03
N LEU A 45 -10.17 -0.81 20.22
CA LEU A 45 -8.77 -0.35 20.21
C LEU A 45 -8.63 1.11 19.80
N LEU A 46 -9.43 1.55 18.80
CA LEU A 46 -9.46 2.95 18.37
C LEU A 46 -10.05 3.88 19.45
N ALA A 47 -10.97 3.37 20.28
CA ALA A 47 -11.52 4.11 21.41
C ALA A 47 -10.56 4.16 22.65
N GLY A 48 -9.50 3.33 22.65
CA GLY A 48 -8.56 3.26 23.76
C GLY A 48 -8.98 2.31 24.88
N ASP A 49 -9.98 1.46 24.66
CA ASP A 49 -10.54 0.58 25.69
C ASP A 49 -9.59 -0.57 26.07
N ASP A 50 -8.68 -0.95 25.18
CA ASP A 50 -7.85 -2.17 25.30
C ASP A 50 -6.33 -1.89 25.39
N GLY A 51 -5.88 -0.69 25.79
CA GLY A 51 -4.44 -0.45 25.89
C GLY A 51 -3.98 0.98 26.10
N GLU A 52 -2.71 1.12 26.41
CA GLU A 52 -2.05 2.41 26.67
C GLU A 52 -1.76 3.22 25.39
N ARG A 53 -1.72 2.56 24.22
CA ARG A 53 -1.37 3.18 22.94
C ARG A 53 -2.55 3.13 21.99
N VAL A 54 -3.16 4.28 21.79
CA VAL A 54 -4.34 4.44 20.95
C VAL A 54 -3.91 4.78 19.53
N PRO A 55 -4.18 3.92 18.51
CA PRO A 55 -3.93 4.25 17.12
C PRO A 55 -4.94 5.30 16.63
N PHE A 56 -4.49 6.23 15.81
CA PHE A 56 -5.36 7.26 15.23
C PHE A 56 -6.36 6.67 14.21
N ALA A 57 -5.90 5.76 13.38
CA ALA A 57 -6.69 5.13 12.32
C ALA A 57 -6.07 3.80 11.89
N PRO A 58 -6.85 2.86 11.32
CA PRO A 58 -6.27 1.66 10.72
C PRO A 58 -5.51 1.98 9.40
N PRO A 59 -4.49 1.19 9.02
CA PRO A 59 -4.14 -0.11 9.62
C PRO A 59 -3.35 0.04 10.90
N PHE A 60 -3.52 -0.92 11.80
CA PHE A 60 -2.60 -1.19 12.87
C PHE A 60 -2.36 -2.70 13.03
N LEU A 61 -1.20 -3.01 13.57
CA LEU A 61 -0.70 -4.36 13.74
C LEU A 61 -0.43 -4.59 15.23
N LYS A 62 -0.96 -5.66 15.78
CA LYS A 62 -0.46 -6.22 17.03
C LYS A 62 0.61 -7.25 16.71
N ALA A 63 1.81 -6.98 17.15
CA ALA A 63 2.96 -7.86 17.02
C ALA A 63 3.24 -8.54 18.35
N PRO A 64 3.31 -9.88 18.41
CA PRO A 64 3.65 -10.59 19.60
C PRO A 64 5.14 -10.36 19.93
N VAL A 65 5.46 -9.71 21.03
CA VAL A 65 6.86 -9.34 21.37
C VAL A 65 7.38 -10.13 22.56
N SER A 66 6.54 -10.43 23.55
CA SER A 66 6.91 -11.17 24.76
C SER A 66 5.67 -11.70 25.49
N GLU A 67 5.91 -12.49 26.57
CA GLU A 67 4.84 -12.92 27.48
C GLU A 67 4.18 -11.74 28.23
N GLU A 68 4.84 -10.57 28.25
CA GLU A 68 4.38 -9.37 28.96
C GLU A 68 3.40 -8.51 28.14
N GLY A 69 3.20 -8.81 26.85
CA GLY A 69 2.22 -8.13 26.00
C GLY A 69 2.60 -7.96 24.53
N ASP A 70 1.66 -7.47 23.77
CA ASP A 70 1.80 -7.21 22.32
C ASP A 70 2.22 -5.78 22.05
N LEU A 71 3.05 -5.59 21.02
CA LEU A 71 3.37 -4.27 20.52
C LEU A 71 2.30 -3.83 19.51
N VAL A 72 1.60 -2.74 19.81
CA VAL A 72 0.67 -2.10 18.87
C VAL A 72 1.41 -1.08 18.01
N ILE A 73 1.39 -1.31 16.69
CA ILE A 73 2.06 -0.46 15.69
C ILE A 73 1.00 0.05 14.72
N ALA A 74 0.91 1.35 14.54
CA ALA A 74 0.02 1.99 13.58
C ALA A 74 0.80 2.68 12.46
N GLN A 75 0.10 3.13 11.42
CA GLN A 75 0.63 3.73 10.20
C GLN A 75 1.33 2.71 9.28
N THR A 76 0.85 2.59 8.05
CA THR A 76 1.36 1.63 7.06
C THR A 76 2.89 1.66 6.95
N ALA A 77 3.48 2.84 6.79
CA ALA A 77 4.93 2.96 6.64
C ALA A 77 5.70 2.49 7.88
N ASN A 78 5.18 2.76 9.07
CA ASN A 78 5.78 2.33 10.34
C ASN A 78 5.63 0.82 10.57
N ILE A 79 4.47 0.24 10.21
CA ILE A 79 4.26 -1.22 10.25
C ILE A 79 5.24 -1.91 9.29
N LEU A 80 5.41 -1.38 8.08
CA LEU A 80 6.33 -1.94 7.09
C LEU A 80 7.79 -1.80 7.50
N LEU A 81 8.17 -0.70 8.16
CA LEU A 81 9.50 -0.54 8.76
C LEU A 81 9.79 -1.64 9.79
N TYR A 82 8.82 -1.92 10.66
CA TYR A 82 8.92 -2.99 11.65
C TYR A 82 9.03 -4.38 10.98
N LEU A 83 8.09 -4.72 10.09
CA LEU A 83 8.07 -6.00 9.39
C LEU A 83 9.33 -6.19 8.53
N GLY A 84 9.81 -5.13 7.88
CA GLY A 84 11.02 -5.15 7.08
C GLY A 84 12.25 -5.60 7.86
N ALA A 85 12.42 -5.06 9.07
CA ALA A 85 13.53 -5.42 9.95
C ALA A 85 13.43 -6.85 10.50
N HIS A 86 12.21 -7.36 10.75
CA HIS A 86 11.99 -8.65 11.37
C HIS A 86 11.93 -9.83 10.38
N HIS A 87 11.65 -9.54 9.11
CA HIS A 87 11.43 -10.58 8.08
C HIS A 87 12.37 -10.49 6.88
N GLY A 88 13.47 -9.72 6.99
CA GLY A 88 14.43 -9.60 5.90
C GLY A 88 13.88 -8.88 4.65
N LEU A 89 12.86 -8.03 4.81
CA LEU A 89 12.29 -7.21 3.74
C LEU A 89 12.84 -5.77 3.74
N ALA A 90 14.01 -5.57 4.34
CA ALA A 90 14.75 -4.30 4.34
C ALA A 90 16.25 -4.59 4.45
N PRO A 91 17.11 -3.66 4.01
CA PRO A 91 18.55 -3.75 4.24
C PRO A 91 18.91 -3.88 5.73
N SER A 92 20.02 -4.56 6.03
CA SER A 92 20.50 -4.72 7.40
C SER A 92 21.20 -3.48 7.97
N ASP A 93 21.76 -2.63 7.09
CA ASP A 93 22.44 -1.40 7.47
C ASP A 93 21.45 -0.24 7.66
N GLU A 94 21.85 0.74 8.49
CA GLU A 94 21.00 1.87 8.82
C GLU A 94 20.67 2.77 7.63
N ALA A 95 21.66 3.04 6.77
CA ALA A 95 21.48 3.91 5.62
C ALA A 95 20.48 3.31 4.62
N GLY A 96 20.60 2.00 4.37
CA GLY A 96 19.66 1.27 3.52
C GLY A 96 18.24 1.24 4.11
N ARG A 97 18.10 1.04 5.43
CA ARG A 97 16.77 1.11 6.09
C ARG A 97 16.14 2.49 6.02
N LEU A 98 16.91 3.54 6.23
CA LEU A 98 16.42 4.92 6.09
C LEU A 98 16.00 5.22 4.65
N TRP A 99 16.78 4.75 3.67
CA TRP A 99 16.43 4.90 2.26
C TRP A 99 15.16 4.15 1.90
N ALA A 100 15.01 2.89 2.32
CA ALA A 100 13.79 2.13 2.13
C ALA A 100 12.58 2.82 2.76
N HIS A 101 12.74 3.36 3.98
CA HIS A 101 11.67 4.06 4.67
C HIS A 101 11.28 5.37 3.99
N GLN A 102 12.26 6.15 3.48
CA GLN A 102 11.99 7.35 2.68
C GLN A 102 11.17 7.03 1.43
N LEU A 103 11.50 5.96 0.71
CA LEU A 103 10.70 5.52 -0.45
C LEU A 103 9.28 5.13 -0.06
N GLN A 104 9.11 4.45 1.09
CA GLN A 104 7.79 4.10 1.59
C GLN A 104 6.96 5.32 2.00
N LEU A 105 7.56 6.35 2.57
CA LEU A 105 6.88 7.61 2.87
C LEU A 105 6.45 8.32 1.57
N THR A 106 7.30 8.31 0.53
CA THR A 106 6.93 8.82 -0.80
C THR A 106 5.77 8.04 -1.41
N ILE A 107 5.70 6.71 -1.20
CA ILE A 107 4.56 5.89 -1.60
C ILE A 107 3.30 6.27 -0.80
N ALA A 108 3.41 6.56 0.49
CA ALA A 108 2.27 7.00 1.30
C ALA A 108 1.68 8.33 0.77
N ASP A 109 2.54 9.30 0.43
CA ASP A 109 2.10 10.55 -0.22
C ASP A 109 1.41 10.27 -1.56
N PHE A 110 1.93 9.33 -2.35
CA PHE A 110 1.33 8.96 -3.63
C PHE A 110 -0.05 8.32 -3.44
N VAL A 111 -0.23 7.49 -2.42
CA VAL A 111 -1.52 6.89 -2.03
C VAL A 111 -2.55 7.98 -1.71
N ASP A 112 -2.15 9.02 -0.98
CA ASP A 112 -3.04 10.13 -0.63
C ASP A 112 -3.46 10.92 -1.88
N GLU A 113 -2.53 11.20 -2.78
CA GLU A 113 -2.87 11.86 -4.04
C GLU A 113 -3.78 11.02 -4.95
N ILE A 114 -3.62 9.71 -4.96
CA ILE A 114 -4.53 8.80 -5.68
C ILE A 114 -5.93 8.85 -5.07
N HIS A 115 -6.03 8.79 -3.74
CA HIS A 115 -7.30 8.90 -3.03
C HIS A 115 -8.01 10.23 -3.33
N ASP A 116 -7.28 11.32 -3.36
CA ASP A 116 -7.82 12.65 -3.61
C ASP A 116 -8.35 12.84 -5.04
N THR A 117 -8.01 11.96 -5.99
CA THR A 117 -8.61 12.02 -7.33
C THR A 117 -10.13 11.87 -7.31
N HIS A 118 -10.66 11.19 -6.32
CA HIS A 118 -12.11 10.96 -6.17
C HIS A 118 -12.71 11.55 -4.88
N HIS A 119 -11.87 12.07 -3.95
CA HIS A 119 -12.29 12.74 -2.72
C HIS A 119 -11.51 14.06 -2.50
N PRO A 120 -11.55 15.00 -3.47
CA PRO A 120 -10.67 16.18 -3.43
C PRO A 120 -11.07 17.25 -2.41
N ILE A 121 -12.34 17.30 -1.98
CA ILE A 121 -12.83 18.30 -1.03
C ILE A 121 -12.79 17.75 0.38
N ALA A 122 -13.42 16.60 0.61
CA ALA A 122 -13.47 15.97 1.93
C ALA A 122 -13.70 14.47 1.83
N GLY A 123 -13.03 13.70 2.69
CA GLY A 123 -13.22 12.25 2.80
C GLY A 123 -14.59 11.85 3.36
N SER A 124 -15.33 12.77 4.00
CA SER A 124 -16.70 12.56 4.51
C SER A 124 -17.79 12.76 3.47
N LEU A 125 -17.49 13.33 2.31
CA LEU A 125 -18.42 13.48 1.20
C LEU A 125 -18.36 12.25 0.29
N TYR A 126 -19.49 11.89 -0.32
CA TYR A 126 -19.50 10.89 -1.37
C TYR A 126 -18.89 11.44 -2.66
N TYR A 127 -18.42 10.57 -3.53
CA TYR A 127 -17.90 10.95 -4.86
C TYR A 127 -18.93 11.77 -5.65
N GLU A 128 -20.21 11.39 -5.54
CA GLU A 128 -21.34 12.05 -6.19
C GLU A 128 -21.49 13.52 -5.84
N ASP A 129 -21.10 13.89 -4.62
CA ASP A 129 -21.21 15.27 -4.10
C ASP A 129 -20.05 16.18 -4.55
N GLN A 130 -18.98 15.61 -5.10
CA GLN A 130 -17.76 16.34 -5.47
C GLN A 130 -17.22 15.95 -6.86
N ARG A 131 -18.06 15.45 -7.75
CA ARG A 131 -17.67 14.97 -9.11
C ARG A 131 -16.94 16.01 -9.95
N ARG A 132 -17.35 17.27 -9.86
CA ARG A 132 -16.73 18.36 -10.63
C ARG A 132 -15.28 18.57 -10.21
N GLU A 133 -15.05 18.66 -8.93
CA GLU A 133 -13.75 18.85 -8.31
C GLU A 133 -12.87 17.61 -8.49
N ALA A 134 -13.46 16.42 -8.39
CA ALA A 134 -12.80 15.15 -8.68
C ALA A 134 -12.26 15.08 -10.12
N LYS A 135 -13.04 15.54 -11.12
CA LYS A 135 -12.55 15.64 -12.50
C LYS A 135 -11.37 16.60 -12.63
N ALA A 136 -11.43 17.75 -12.00
CA ALA A 136 -10.34 18.72 -12.04
C ALA A 136 -9.07 18.17 -11.34
N ARG A 137 -9.23 17.53 -10.18
CA ARG A 137 -8.14 16.90 -9.44
C ARG A 137 -7.53 15.73 -10.19
N ALA A 138 -8.36 14.85 -10.78
CA ALA A 138 -7.88 13.72 -11.58
C ALA A 138 -7.14 14.19 -12.85
N ALA A 139 -7.60 15.23 -13.52
CA ALA A 139 -6.91 15.80 -14.67
C ALA A 139 -5.49 16.32 -14.31
N ASP A 140 -5.33 17.04 -13.20
CA ASP A 140 -4.01 17.45 -12.72
C ASP A 140 -3.16 16.25 -12.30
N PHE A 141 -3.76 15.29 -11.59
CA PHE A 141 -3.07 14.07 -11.18
C PHE A 141 -2.49 13.31 -12.39
N VAL A 142 -3.29 13.08 -13.41
CA VAL A 142 -2.86 12.38 -14.65
C VAL A 142 -1.80 13.18 -15.40
N LYS A 143 -1.98 14.50 -15.51
CA LYS A 143 -1.07 15.38 -16.25
C LYS A 143 0.29 15.57 -15.57
N SER A 144 0.28 15.71 -14.26
CA SER A 144 1.45 16.24 -13.52
C SER A 144 1.94 15.30 -12.44
N ARG A 145 1.04 14.75 -11.64
CA ARG A 145 1.43 14.03 -10.41
C ARG A 145 1.82 12.58 -10.65
N ALA A 146 0.98 11.80 -11.31
CA ALA A 146 1.28 10.40 -11.62
C ALA A 146 2.58 10.24 -12.43
N PRO A 147 2.85 11.03 -13.50
CA PRO A 147 4.13 10.98 -14.19
C PRO A 147 5.33 11.36 -13.31
N LYS A 148 5.15 12.29 -12.38
CA LYS A 148 6.22 12.68 -11.44
C LYS A 148 6.61 11.54 -10.52
N TYR A 149 5.63 10.86 -9.91
CA TYR A 149 5.88 9.73 -9.00
C TYR A 149 6.43 8.51 -9.74
N LEU A 150 5.80 8.09 -10.83
CA LEU A 150 6.28 6.96 -11.63
C LEU A 150 7.68 7.21 -12.19
N GLY A 151 7.92 8.43 -12.70
CA GLY A 151 9.25 8.82 -13.18
C GLY A 151 10.30 8.92 -12.05
N TYR A 152 9.90 9.23 -10.82
CA TYR A 152 10.79 9.17 -9.68
C TYR A 152 11.23 7.73 -9.39
N PHE A 153 10.29 6.79 -9.27
CA PHE A 153 10.62 5.38 -9.03
C PHE A 153 11.39 4.74 -10.20
N GLU A 154 11.07 5.12 -11.46
CA GLU A 154 11.85 4.68 -12.62
C GLU A 154 13.32 5.10 -12.49
N ARG A 155 13.60 6.37 -12.08
CA ARG A 155 14.97 6.84 -11.84
C ARG A 155 15.63 6.18 -10.63
N VAL A 156 14.89 5.91 -9.55
CA VAL A 156 15.43 5.18 -8.39
C VAL A 156 15.93 3.82 -8.82
N LEU A 157 15.14 3.07 -9.59
CA LEU A 157 15.51 1.78 -10.15
C LEU A 157 16.72 1.89 -11.12
N GLU A 158 16.73 2.90 -11.97
CA GLU A 158 17.83 3.15 -12.91
C GLU A 158 19.15 3.43 -12.21
N HIS A 159 19.13 4.14 -11.08
CA HIS A 159 20.30 4.55 -10.34
C HIS A 159 20.66 3.65 -9.16
N ASN A 160 19.91 2.57 -8.91
CA ASN A 160 20.31 1.59 -7.90
C ASN A 160 21.58 0.85 -8.37
N PRO A 161 22.72 1.01 -7.70
CA PRO A 161 23.98 0.44 -8.16
C PRO A 161 24.06 -1.09 -8.01
N ALA A 162 23.19 -1.66 -7.19
CA ALA A 162 23.18 -3.10 -6.89
C ALA A 162 22.25 -3.89 -7.82
N SER A 163 21.16 -3.28 -8.28
CA SER A 163 20.15 -3.95 -9.12
C SER A 163 19.23 -2.92 -9.78
N HIS A 164 18.81 -3.16 -11.00
CA HIS A 164 17.73 -2.40 -11.65
C HIS A 164 16.34 -3.03 -11.44
N GLU A 165 16.28 -4.10 -10.66
CA GLU A 165 15.07 -4.91 -10.42
C GLU A 165 14.43 -4.61 -9.06
N HIS A 166 15.16 -3.94 -8.17
CA HIS A 166 14.72 -3.57 -6.82
C HIS A 166 14.95 -2.10 -6.52
N LEU A 167 14.07 -1.50 -5.73
CA LEU A 167 14.18 -0.10 -5.33
C LEU A 167 15.37 0.14 -4.39
N VAL A 168 15.75 -0.89 -3.59
CA VAL A 168 16.80 -0.77 -2.58
C VAL A 168 17.70 -2.00 -2.61
N GLY A 169 18.99 -1.80 -2.85
CA GLY A 169 19.97 -2.89 -2.81
C GLY A 169 19.72 -3.96 -3.89
N ALA A 170 20.14 -5.20 -3.63
CA ALA A 170 20.04 -6.31 -4.57
C ALA A 170 18.87 -7.27 -4.31
N GLU A 171 18.17 -7.08 -3.19
CA GLU A 171 17.12 -7.99 -2.72
C GLU A 171 15.78 -7.28 -2.62
N LEU A 172 14.68 -8.07 -2.69
CA LEU A 172 13.33 -7.55 -2.49
C LEU A 172 13.19 -6.87 -1.13
N SER A 173 12.58 -5.71 -1.13
CA SER A 173 12.26 -4.95 0.07
C SER A 173 10.77 -4.55 0.10
N TYR A 174 10.27 -4.13 1.27
CA TYR A 174 8.86 -3.75 1.39
C TYR A 174 8.44 -2.58 0.47
N PRO A 175 9.29 -1.62 0.08
CA PRO A 175 8.93 -0.65 -0.96
C PRO A 175 8.62 -1.26 -2.32
N ASP A 176 9.27 -2.37 -2.71
CA ASP A 176 8.97 -3.07 -3.96
C ASP A 176 7.56 -3.67 -3.94
N LEU A 177 7.18 -4.30 -2.80
CA LEU A 177 5.83 -4.81 -2.58
C LEU A 177 4.80 -3.67 -2.60
N SER A 178 5.16 -2.52 -2.06
CA SER A 178 4.30 -1.34 -2.07
C SER A 178 4.16 -0.74 -3.48
N LEU A 179 5.25 -0.68 -4.25
CA LEU A 179 5.21 -0.23 -5.65
C LEU A 179 4.36 -1.17 -6.51
N PHE A 180 4.46 -2.49 -6.27
CA PHE A 180 3.56 -3.47 -6.89
C PHE A 180 2.08 -3.10 -6.67
N GLN A 181 1.69 -2.81 -5.42
CA GLN A 181 0.30 -2.46 -5.10
C GLN A 181 -0.13 -1.14 -5.76
N ILE A 182 0.76 -0.15 -5.85
CA ILE A 182 0.50 1.10 -6.56
C ILE A 182 0.22 0.83 -8.05
N VAL A 183 1.08 0.07 -8.72
CA VAL A 183 0.89 -0.21 -10.17
C VAL A 183 -0.39 -1.01 -10.41
N ALA A 184 -0.65 -2.05 -9.61
CA ALA A 184 -1.89 -2.83 -9.71
C ALA A 184 -3.13 -1.95 -9.49
N GLY A 185 -3.08 -1.07 -8.49
CA GLY A 185 -4.17 -0.15 -8.18
C GLY A 185 -4.40 0.92 -9.26
N LEU A 186 -3.32 1.47 -9.82
CA LEU A 186 -3.42 2.43 -10.93
C LEU A 186 -3.95 1.78 -12.20
N ARG A 187 -3.55 0.54 -12.51
CA ARG A 187 -4.11 -0.25 -13.63
C ARG A 187 -5.61 -0.45 -13.49
N TYR A 188 -6.10 -0.65 -12.25
CA TYR A 188 -7.53 -0.74 -11.99
C TYR A 188 -8.24 0.61 -12.09
N ALA A 189 -7.70 1.66 -11.43
CA ALA A 189 -8.35 2.96 -11.34
C ALA A 189 -8.29 3.75 -12.65
N PHE A 190 -7.15 3.69 -13.36
CA PHE A 190 -6.82 4.48 -14.54
C PHE A 190 -6.25 3.61 -15.69
N PRO A 191 -7.00 2.63 -16.21
CA PRO A 191 -6.48 1.68 -17.21
C PRO A 191 -5.99 2.34 -18.49
N ARG A 192 -6.67 3.38 -19.01
CA ARG A 192 -6.26 4.11 -20.21
C ARG A 192 -4.98 4.92 -19.97
N VAL A 193 -4.92 5.58 -18.84
CA VAL A 193 -3.74 6.36 -18.44
C VAL A 193 -2.52 5.46 -18.28
N MET A 194 -2.68 4.32 -17.62
CA MET A 194 -1.59 3.35 -17.42
C MET A 194 -1.12 2.75 -18.75
N ALA A 195 -1.99 2.45 -19.68
CA ALA A 195 -1.59 1.99 -21.01
C ALA A 195 -0.66 2.98 -21.74
N ARG A 196 -0.77 4.29 -21.47
CA ARG A 196 0.12 5.33 -22.00
C ARG A 196 1.41 5.52 -21.20
N PHE A 197 1.37 5.25 -19.91
CA PHE A 197 2.50 5.48 -19.01
C PHE A 197 3.48 4.32 -18.97
N GLU A 198 3.01 3.08 -19.02
CA GLU A 198 3.83 1.88 -18.92
C GLU A 198 4.99 1.80 -19.92
N PRO A 199 4.83 2.19 -21.21
CA PRO A 199 5.96 2.18 -22.14
C PRO A 199 7.14 3.08 -21.74
N ARG A 200 6.89 4.09 -20.90
CA ARG A 200 7.88 5.06 -20.41
C ARG A 200 8.42 4.75 -19.01
N HIS A 201 7.81 3.76 -18.31
CA HIS A 201 8.16 3.38 -16.94
C HIS A 201 8.37 1.86 -16.85
N ARG A 202 9.24 1.34 -17.72
CA ARG A 202 9.40 -0.10 -17.92
C ARG A 202 9.97 -0.82 -16.70
N ARG A 203 10.86 -0.15 -15.92
CA ARG A 203 11.43 -0.74 -14.70
C ARG A 203 10.38 -0.84 -13.60
N VAL A 204 9.55 0.20 -13.45
CA VAL A 204 8.42 0.18 -12.52
C VAL A 204 7.45 -0.96 -12.85
N VAL A 205 7.14 -1.16 -14.14
CA VAL A 205 6.31 -2.29 -14.60
C VAL A 205 6.99 -3.62 -14.33
N ALA A 206 8.30 -3.73 -14.59
CA ALA A 206 9.06 -4.95 -14.33
C ALA A 206 9.05 -5.34 -12.85
N VAL A 207 9.19 -4.37 -11.92
CA VAL A 207 9.05 -4.63 -10.47
C VAL A 207 7.67 -5.22 -10.16
N HIS A 208 6.60 -4.64 -10.72
CA HIS A 208 5.25 -5.18 -10.54
C HIS A 208 5.17 -6.64 -11.01
N ASP A 209 5.64 -6.93 -12.21
CA ASP A 209 5.51 -8.26 -12.80
C ASP A 209 6.37 -9.30 -12.05
N GLN A 210 7.56 -8.92 -11.60
CA GLN A 210 8.42 -9.77 -10.77
C GLN A 210 7.80 -10.05 -9.40
N VAL A 211 7.26 -9.05 -8.72
CA VAL A 211 6.57 -9.23 -7.45
C VAL A 211 5.36 -10.14 -7.62
N ALA A 212 4.54 -9.93 -8.67
CA ALA A 212 3.39 -10.78 -8.97
C ALA A 212 3.77 -12.25 -9.19
N ALA A 213 4.94 -12.53 -9.75
CA ALA A 213 5.45 -13.86 -10.05
C ALA A 213 6.09 -14.57 -8.84
N ARG A 214 6.32 -13.89 -7.73
CA ARG A 214 6.90 -14.51 -6.52
C ARG A 214 5.96 -15.58 -5.97
N PRO A 215 6.46 -16.77 -5.60
CA PRO A 215 5.59 -17.91 -5.28
C PRO A 215 4.54 -17.61 -4.20
N ARG A 216 4.92 -16.92 -3.12
CA ARG A 216 3.99 -16.58 -2.03
C ARG A 216 2.99 -15.51 -2.43
N ILE A 217 3.45 -14.49 -3.15
CA ILE A 217 2.58 -13.44 -3.67
C ILE A 217 1.62 -14.02 -4.71
N ALA A 218 2.08 -14.81 -5.67
CA ALA A 218 1.22 -15.47 -6.66
C ALA A 218 0.15 -16.33 -6.01
N ALA A 219 0.51 -17.12 -5.00
CA ALA A 219 -0.45 -17.93 -4.23
C ALA A 219 -1.48 -17.04 -3.48
N TYR A 220 -1.04 -15.94 -2.89
CA TYR A 220 -1.93 -14.97 -2.24
C TYR A 220 -2.89 -14.32 -3.26
N LEU A 221 -2.38 -13.85 -4.40
CA LEU A 221 -3.18 -13.22 -5.45
C LEU A 221 -4.27 -14.15 -6.01
N ALA A 222 -4.01 -15.46 -6.03
CA ALA A 222 -4.95 -16.48 -6.49
C ALA A 222 -5.92 -16.95 -5.39
N SER A 223 -5.80 -16.48 -4.16
CA SER A 223 -6.60 -16.93 -3.02
C SER A 223 -7.73 -15.98 -2.66
N ASP A 224 -8.76 -16.47 -1.95
CA ASP A 224 -9.86 -15.67 -1.40
C ASP A 224 -9.41 -14.69 -0.30
N ARG A 225 -8.15 -14.79 0.16
CA ARG A 225 -7.58 -13.84 1.11
C ARG A 225 -7.32 -12.48 0.46
N ARG A 226 -6.99 -12.46 -0.83
CA ARG A 226 -6.87 -11.22 -1.63
C ARG A 226 -8.24 -10.66 -1.94
N LEU A 227 -8.57 -9.51 -1.40
CA LEU A 227 -9.80 -8.80 -1.74
C LEU A 227 -9.72 -8.25 -3.17
N PRO A 228 -10.80 -8.28 -3.95
CA PRO A 228 -10.84 -7.56 -5.23
C PRO A 228 -10.78 -6.04 -5.01
N PHE A 229 -10.29 -5.31 -6.01
CA PHE A 229 -10.52 -3.86 -6.07
C PHE A 229 -12.02 -3.58 -6.15
N ASN A 230 -12.44 -2.47 -5.57
CA ASN A 230 -13.85 -2.04 -5.58
C ASN A 230 -13.97 -0.51 -5.48
N GLN A 231 -15.22 -0.01 -5.43
CA GLN A 231 -15.52 1.43 -5.39
C GLN A 231 -15.53 2.03 -3.97
N HIS A 232 -14.97 1.33 -2.97
CA HIS A 232 -14.92 1.79 -1.58
C HIS A 232 -13.47 1.97 -1.08
N GLY A 233 -12.49 1.43 -1.83
CA GLY A 233 -11.07 1.51 -1.48
C GLY A 233 -10.41 2.82 -1.94
N ILE A 234 -9.07 2.83 -1.90
CA ILE A 234 -8.23 3.93 -2.38
C ILE A 234 -8.25 4.00 -3.92
N PHE A 235 -8.11 2.84 -4.56
CA PHE A 235 -8.13 2.74 -6.00
C PHE A 235 -9.57 2.50 -6.45
N ARG A 236 -10.19 3.51 -7.06
CA ARG A 236 -11.57 3.45 -7.57
C ARG A 236 -11.57 3.75 -9.06
N HIS A 237 -12.30 2.96 -9.82
CA HIS A 237 -12.42 3.17 -11.26
C HIS A 237 -13.70 3.97 -11.58
N TYR A 238 -13.49 5.22 -11.98
CA TYR A 238 -14.53 6.08 -12.56
C TYR A 238 -14.10 6.42 -13.98
N PRO A 239 -14.81 5.94 -15.02
CA PRO A 239 -14.40 6.15 -16.42
C PRO A 239 -14.18 7.61 -16.81
N GLU A 240 -14.92 8.54 -16.17
CA GLU A 240 -14.78 9.98 -16.39
C GLU A 240 -13.54 10.61 -15.75
N LEU A 241 -12.87 9.90 -14.84
CA LEU A 241 -11.59 10.32 -14.25
C LEU A 241 -10.39 9.73 -15.01
N ASP A 242 -10.59 8.64 -15.76
CA ASP A 242 -9.59 7.99 -16.63
C ASP A 242 -9.65 8.58 -18.06
N ALA A 243 -9.84 9.89 -18.16
CA ALA A 243 -9.92 10.58 -19.42
C ALA A 243 -8.54 11.04 -19.91
N ASP A 244 -8.45 11.31 -21.21
CA ASP A 244 -7.30 11.98 -21.80
C ASP A 244 -7.18 13.40 -21.21
N ALA A 245 -6.04 13.70 -20.56
CA ALA A 245 -5.69 15.04 -20.11
C ALA A 245 -5.10 15.85 -21.25
#